data_295d9d9928ed3c836583ae9bffb6e529
#
_entry.id   295d9d9928ed3c836583ae9bffb6e529
#
_cell.length_a   1.000
_cell.length_b   1.000
_cell.length_c   1.000
_cell.angle_alpha   90.00
_cell.angle_beta   90.00
_cell.angle_gamma   90.00
#
_symmetry.space_group_name_H-M   'P 1'
#
loop_
_entity.id
_entity.type
_entity.pdbx_description
1 polymer ?
#
loop_
_entity_poly.entity_id
_entity_poly.type
_entity_poly.pdbx_seq_one_letter_code
_entity_poly.pdbx_strand_id
1 'polypeptide(L)'
;MRNITIYLLLTLLVVGCSGSSEPEQEAEATEQGPMFSEYLTCTPGSNFNADNVRAMIRDWNQLDLSNLIYAAGHAPVAESSLGGEGKVYWQLFWESKEVADEAWSQPPSEEFAAWGEKYADVLTCDGDGRRGYDAYWGRDNDRSGEWADNSQWVTYAHYCKFTENGNLETLGAAAEAFNEYVDNSETGEDGPFTFAVYLHNGDNPEVYSQYDFFWMNYYQNDEDAQSSYARFAENGGEMQAQFDEISSCEGPYPSNSYQFLYE
;
A
#
# COMPACT_ATOMS: atom_id res chain seq x y z
N MET A 1 -44.52 33.15 -69.40
CA MET A 1 -45.23 31.90 -69.54
C MET A 1 -44.64 30.95 -68.51
N ARG A 2 -45.27 30.64 -67.68
CA ARG A 2 -45.99 29.60 -66.85
C ARG A 2 -45.53 29.64 -65.41
N ASN A 3 -46.28 30.20 -64.56
CA ASN A 3 -47.16 29.58 -63.58
C ASN A 3 -46.49 28.38 -62.85
N ILE A 4 -46.38 28.38 -61.53
CA ILE A 4 -47.37 27.83 -60.62
C ILE A 4 -46.59 27.39 -59.39
N THR A 5 -46.93 27.36 -58.28
CA THR A 5 -48.04 27.25 -57.43
C THR A 5 -47.51 27.12 -55.98
N ILE A 6 -48.04 27.94 -55.14
CA ILE A 6 -47.79 27.96 -53.70
C ILE A 6 -48.50 26.72 -53.08
N TYR A 7 -47.80 25.92 -52.28
CA TYR A 7 -48.41 25.07 -51.26
C TYR A 7 -47.88 25.50 -49.91
N LEU A 8 -48.77 26.12 -49.20
CA LEU A 8 -48.69 26.38 -47.74
C LEU A 8 -48.89 25.05 -47.04
N LEU A 9 -47.93 24.58 -46.27
CA LEU A 9 -48.12 23.52 -45.28
C LEU A 9 -47.77 24.05 -43.92
N LEU A 10 -48.81 24.30 -43.15
CA LEU A 10 -48.73 24.48 -41.72
C LEU A 10 -48.23 23.22 -41.08
N THR A 11 -47.10 23.27 -40.38
CA THR A 11 -46.72 22.22 -39.45
C THR A 11 -46.59 22.82 -38.05
N LEU A 12 -47.39 22.23 -37.16
CA LEU A 12 -47.47 22.54 -35.74
C LEU A 12 -46.10 22.49 -35.06
N LEU A 13 -45.80 23.53 -34.33
CA LEU A 13 -44.73 23.54 -33.30
C LEU A 13 -45.20 22.69 -32.13
N VAL A 14 -44.69 21.50 -31.99
CA VAL A 14 -44.70 20.74 -30.75
C VAL A 14 -43.43 21.15 -29.98
N VAL A 15 -43.60 21.99 -28.99
CA VAL A 15 -42.54 22.25 -28.00
C VAL A 15 -42.42 21.02 -27.11
N GLY A 16 -41.52 20.12 -27.48
CA GLY A 16 -41.05 19.04 -26.60
C GLY A 16 -39.89 19.58 -25.77
N CYS A 17 -40.11 19.76 -24.47
CA CYS A 17 -39.03 19.82 -23.50
C CYS A 17 -38.33 18.46 -23.45
N SER A 18 -37.29 18.28 -24.22
CA SER A 18 -36.30 17.22 -24.00
C SER A 18 -35.25 17.77 -23.04
N GLY A 19 -35.40 17.40 -21.78
CA GLY A 19 -34.29 17.45 -20.84
C GLY A 19 -33.17 16.59 -21.41
N SER A 20 -32.07 17.23 -21.82
CA SER A 20 -30.81 16.57 -22.05
C SER A 20 -30.29 16.14 -20.66
N SER A 21 -30.55 14.89 -20.28
CA SER A 21 -29.70 14.22 -19.35
C SER A 21 -28.34 14.05 -20.06
N GLU A 22 -27.36 14.85 -19.69
CA GLU A 22 -25.96 14.51 -19.91
C GLU A 22 -25.78 13.10 -19.35
N PRO A 23 -25.14 12.18 -20.09
CA PRO A 23 -24.74 10.94 -19.49
C PRO A 23 -23.78 11.32 -18.35
N GLU A 24 -24.17 10.98 -17.09
CA GLU A 24 -23.20 10.86 -16.03
C GLU A 24 -22.10 9.96 -16.58
N GLN A 25 -20.93 10.54 -16.81
CA GLN A 25 -19.70 9.77 -16.94
C GLN A 25 -19.58 9.03 -15.60
N GLU A 26 -20.00 7.78 -15.59
CA GLU A 26 -19.47 6.83 -14.61
C GLU A 26 -17.96 6.98 -14.72
N ALA A 27 -17.36 7.53 -13.68
CA ALA A 27 -15.92 7.49 -13.52
C ALA A 27 -15.57 6.00 -13.54
N GLU A 28 -15.04 5.52 -14.66
CA GLU A 28 -14.35 4.26 -14.68
C GLU A 28 -13.28 4.40 -13.60
N ALA A 29 -13.50 3.75 -12.46
CA ALA A 29 -12.45 3.49 -11.51
C ALA A 29 -11.36 2.80 -12.32
N THR A 30 -10.28 3.48 -12.60
CA THR A 30 -9.09 2.88 -13.16
C THR A 30 -8.68 1.85 -12.12
N GLU A 31 -8.94 0.57 -12.40
CA GLU A 31 -8.34 -0.54 -11.67
C GLU A 31 -6.82 -0.38 -11.87
N GLN A 32 -6.20 0.39 -10.99
CA GLN A 32 -4.75 0.38 -10.90
C GLN A 32 -4.40 -1.03 -10.43
N GLY A 33 -3.72 -1.77 -11.30
CA GLY A 33 -3.16 -3.06 -10.93
C GLY A 33 -2.25 -2.93 -9.70
N PRO A 34 -1.86 -4.06 -9.09
CA PRO A 34 -1.00 -4.01 -7.92
C PRO A 34 0.32 -3.33 -8.25
N MET A 35 0.87 -2.57 -7.30
CA MET A 35 2.24 -2.11 -7.36
C MET A 35 3.17 -3.22 -6.90
N PHE A 36 4.29 -3.40 -7.58
CA PHE A 36 5.30 -4.34 -7.13
C PHE A 36 6.11 -3.74 -5.97
N SER A 37 6.19 -4.48 -4.87
CA SER A 37 6.90 -4.06 -3.66
C SER A 37 7.97 -5.07 -3.27
N GLU A 38 9.16 -4.59 -2.93
CA GLU A 38 10.23 -5.42 -2.38
C GLU A 38 10.59 -4.99 -0.96
N TYR A 39 10.96 -5.97 -0.14
CA TYR A 39 11.48 -5.76 1.20
C TYR A 39 12.89 -6.33 1.31
N LEU A 40 13.83 -5.48 1.75
CA LEU A 40 15.16 -5.87 2.15
C LEU A 40 15.25 -5.93 3.66
N THR A 41 15.87 -6.96 4.20
CA THR A 41 16.20 -7.01 5.63
C THR A 41 17.52 -6.29 5.85
N CYS A 42 17.51 -5.28 6.71
CA CYS A 42 18.68 -4.49 7.03
C CYS A 42 19.12 -4.70 8.48
N THR A 43 20.42 -4.69 8.69
CA THR A 43 21.05 -4.82 10.01
C THR A 43 21.70 -3.50 10.39
N PRO A 44 21.30 -2.89 11.53
CA PRO A 44 21.94 -1.72 12.09
C PRO A 44 23.43 -1.97 12.37
N GLY A 45 24.28 -1.03 11.95
CA GLY A 45 25.72 -1.03 12.22
C GLY A 45 26.07 -0.30 13.52
N SER A 46 27.38 -0.20 13.80
CA SER A 46 27.90 0.44 15.03
C SER A 46 27.60 1.94 15.12
N ASN A 47 27.36 2.61 13.98
CA ASN A 47 27.06 4.03 13.88
C ASN A 47 25.56 4.30 13.63
N PHE A 48 24.70 3.29 13.83
CA PHE A 48 23.26 3.44 13.67
C PHE A 48 22.68 4.37 14.74
N ASN A 49 22.20 5.52 14.28
CA ASN A 49 21.47 6.50 15.08
C ASN A 49 20.65 7.41 14.14
N ALA A 50 19.71 8.14 14.69
CA ALA A 50 18.78 8.97 13.92
C ALA A 50 19.47 10.00 13.01
N ASP A 51 20.59 10.62 13.44
CA ASP A 51 21.28 11.63 12.64
C ASP A 51 21.99 11.00 11.44
N ASN A 52 22.68 9.88 11.67
CA ASN A 52 23.37 9.15 10.61
C ASN A 52 22.40 8.51 9.62
N VAL A 53 21.27 7.98 10.08
CA VAL A 53 20.21 7.47 9.20
C VAL A 53 19.63 8.59 8.35
N ARG A 54 19.30 9.75 8.93
CA ARG A 54 18.86 10.92 8.15
C ARG A 54 19.88 11.37 7.12
N ALA A 55 21.17 11.36 7.48
CA ALA A 55 22.24 11.70 6.53
C ALA A 55 22.33 10.68 5.40
N MET A 56 22.25 9.40 5.72
CA MET A 56 22.25 8.28 4.76
C MET A 56 21.08 8.40 3.76
N ILE A 57 19.86 8.63 4.25
CA ILE A 57 18.67 8.77 3.40
C ILE A 57 18.73 10.04 2.55
N ARG A 58 19.17 11.18 3.11
CA ARG A 58 19.35 12.42 2.34
C ARG A 58 20.33 12.23 1.18
N ASP A 59 21.46 11.56 1.42
CA ASP A 59 22.47 11.34 0.39
C ASP A 59 22.00 10.27 -0.63
N TRP A 60 21.20 9.28 -0.20
CA TRP A 60 20.56 8.31 -1.08
C TRP A 60 19.58 8.98 -2.06
N ASN A 61 18.82 9.98 -1.61
CA ASN A 61 17.92 10.76 -2.47
C ASN A 61 18.64 11.66 -3.49
N GLN A 62 19.98 11.72 -3.48
CA GLN A 62 20.77 12.40 -4.53
C GLN A 62 21.21 11.43 -5.65
N LEU A 63 20.96 10.13 -5.49
CA LEU A 63 21.26 9.12 -6.49
C LEU A 63 20.19 9.11 -7.58
N ASP A 64 20.47 8.44 -8.70
CA ASP A 64 19.46 8.17 -9.71
C ASP A 64 18.51 7.05 -9.22
N LEU A 65 17.30 7.45 -8.81
CA LEU A 65 16.25 6.60 -8.29
C LEU A 65 15.01 6.62 -9.21
N SER A 66 15.19 7.00 -10.47
CA SER A 66 14.10 7.24 -11.42
C SER A 66 13.18 6.03 -11.68
N ASN A 67 13.64 4.82 -11.34
CA ASN A 67 12.85 3.59 -11.46
C ASN A 67 11.95 3.31 -10.24
N LEU A 68 12.13 4.04 -9.12
CA LEU A 68 11.35 3.87 -7.91
C LEU A 68 10.16 4.83 -7.88
N ILE A 69 8.99 4.29 -7.48
CA ILE A 69 7.79 5.10 -7.21
C ILE A 69 7.85 5.64 -5.79
N TYR A 70 8.26 4.78 -4.85
CA TYR A 70 8.24 5.09 -3.43
C TYR A 70 9.22 4.21 -2.66
N ALA A 71 9.71 4.70 -1.52
CA ALA A 71 10.50 3.91 -0.58
C ALA A 71 10.20 4.28 0.87
N ALA A 72 10.23 3.28 1.73
CA ALA A 72 10.00 3.42 3.16
C ALA A 72 10.95 2.55 3.98
N GLY A 73 11.15 2.93 5.23
CA GLY A 73 11.80 2.12 6.24
C GLY A 73 10.84 1.75 7.35
N HIS A 74 10.89 0.50 7.80
CA HIS A 74 10.07 -0.01 8.89
C HIS A 74 11.00 -0.54 10.00
N ALA A 75 10.85 0.00 11.21
CA ALA A 75 11.57 -0.42 12.39
C ALA A 75 10.60 -1.16 13.33
N PRO A 76 10.60 -2.51 13.35
CA PRO A 76 9.75 -3.28 14.26
C PRO A 76 10.02 -2.91 15.72
N VAL A 77 8.95 -2.79 16.50
CA VAL A 77 9.02 -2.48 17.94
C VAL A 77 8.73 -3.71 18.80
N ALA A 78 8.49 -4.87 18.18
CA ALA A 78 8.28 -6.16 18.82
C ALA A 78 8.81 -7.29 17.94
N GLU A 79 9.16 -8.42 18.59
CA GLU A 79 9.48 -9.66 17.88
C GLU A 79 8.22 -10.29 17.29
N SER A 80 8.40 -10.93 16.14
CA SER A 80 7.39 -11.74 15.46
C SER A 80 7.95 -13.13 15.10
N SER A 81 7.11 -14.01 14.56
CA SER A 81 7.55 -15.30 14.01
C SER A 81 8.59 -15.18 12.87
N LEU A 82 8.67 -14.00 12.23
CA LEU A 82 9.65 -13.67 11.19
C LEU A 82 10.86 -12.88 11.72
N GLY A 83 11.00 -12.73 13.05
CA GLY A 83 11.95 -11.85 13.71
C GLY A 83 11.42 -10.42 13.72
N GLY A 84 12.29 -9.46 13.98
CA GLY A 84 11.87 -8.05 13.95
C GLY A 84 12.71 -7.14 14.81
N GLU A 85 12.71 -7.31 16.11
CA GLU A 85 13.45 -6.42 17.01
C GLU A 85 14.94 -6.36 16.64
N GLY A 86 15.49 -5.16 16.55
CA GLY A 86 16.88 -4.94 16.15
C GLY A 86 17.14 -5.06 14.64
N LYS A 87 16.10 -5.15 13.81
CA LYS A 87 16.17 -5.09 12.35
C LYS A 87 15.48 -3.83 11.85
N VAL A 88 15.80 -3.48 10.61
CA VAL A 88 15.06 -2.49 9.83
C VAL A 88 14.67 -3.18 8.52
N TYR A 89 13.46 -2.98 8.08
CA TYR A 89 13.04 -3.40 6.74
C TYR A 89 13.02 -2.18 5.84
N TRP A 90 13.74 -2.25 4.73
CA TRP A 90 13.71 -1.25 3.67
C TRP A 90 12.74 -1.73 2.60
N GLN A 91 11.67 -0.99 2.40
CA GLN A 91 10.67 -1.26 1.39
C GLN A 91 10.89 -0.37 0.18
N LEU A 92 10.82 -0.97 -1.01
CA LEU A 92 10.88 -0.31 -2.31
C LEU A 92 9.60 -0.60 -3.07
N PHE A 93 9.06 0.39 -3.77
CA PHE A 93 7.93 0.24 -4.68
C PHE A 93 8.35 0.57 -6.11
N TRP A 94 7.92 -0.26 -7.02
CA TRP A 94 8.20 -0.20 -8.44
C TRP A 94 6.89 -0.23 -9.23
N GLU A 95 6.90 0.27 -10.48
CA GLU A 95 5.73 0.16 -11.37
C GLU A 95 5.36 -1.31 -11.64
N SER A 96 6.37 -2.16 -11.77
CA SER A 96 6.18 -3.60 -11.98
C SER A 96 7.41 -4.40 -11.51
N LYS A 97 7.24 -5.72 -11.43
CA LYS A 97 8.34 -6.64 -11.15
C LYS A 97 9.43 -6.59 -12.23
N GLU A 98 9.03 -6.43 -13.49
CA GLU A 98 9.97 -6.36 -14.61
C GLU A 98 10.89 -5.16 -14.48
N VAL A 99 10.37 -4.00 -14.05
CA VAL A 99 11.17 -2.77 -13.80
C VAL A 99 12.15 -3.01 -12.66
N ALA A 100 11.71 -3.66 -11.58
CA ALA A 100 12.57 -4.02 -10.46
C ALA A 100 13.68 -5.00 -10.89
N ASP A 101 13.33 -6.09 -11.59
CA ASP A 101 14.28 -7.09 -12.07
C ASP A 101 15.31 -6.49 -13.03
N GLU A 102 14.90 -5.56 -13.92
CA GLU A 102 15.83 -4.84 -14.79
C GLU A 102 16.78 -3.97 -13.97
N ALA A 103 16.28 -3.22 -13.01
CA ALA A 103 17.12 -2.37 -12.13
C ALA A 103 18.15 -3.21 -11.35
N TRP A 104 17.74 -4.33 -10.75
CA TRP A 104 18.63 -5.22 -10.01
C TRP A 104 19.62 -6.00 -10.91
N SER A 105 19.32 -6.18 -12.19
CA SER A 105 20.20 -6.86 -13.15
C SER A 105 21.43 -6.01 -13.52
N GLN A 106 21.37 -4.71 -13.31
CA GLN A 106 22.46 -3.78 -13.60
C GLN A 106 23.47 -3.77 -12.44
N PRO A 107 24.78 -3.66 -12.72
CA PRO A 107 25.73 -3.38 -11.66
C PRO A 107 25.43 -2.03 -11.05
N PRO A 108 25.66 -1.84 -9.72
CA PRO A 108 25.46 -0.55 -9.08
C PRO A 108 26.34 0.51 -9.74
N SER A 109 25.82 1.73 -9.88
CA SER A 109 26.63 2.86 -10.33
C SER A 109 27.78 3.15 -9.36
N GLU A 110 28.81 3.88 -9.82
CA GLU A 110 29.93 4.25 -8.95
C GLU A 110 29.45 5.09 -7.75
N GLU A 111 28.46 5.96 -7.96
CA GLU A 111 27.86 6.80 -6.91
C GLU A 111 27.09 5.94 -5.89
N PHE A 112 26.31 4.95 -6.38
CA PHE A 112 25.56 4.05 -5.49
C PHE A 112 26.52 3.17 -4.68
N ALA A 113 27.58 2.64 -5.30
CA ALA A 113 28.60 1.85 -4.60
C ALA A 113 29.32 2.69 -3.53
N ALA A 114 29.69 3.95 -3.86
CA ALA A 114 30.33 4.85 -2.93
C ALA A 114 29.41 5.23 -1.75
N TRP A 115 28.11 5.42 -2.01
CA TRP A 115 27.10 5.63 -0.96
C TRP A 115 27.02 4.41 -0.03
N GLY A 116 26.95 3.21 -0.58
CA GLY A 116 26.89 1.95 0.20
C GLY A 116 28.11 1.77 1.09
N GLU A 117 29.34 2.03 0.56
CA GLU A 117 30.58 1.98 1.34
C GLU A 117 30.58 3.04 2.46
N LYS A 118 30.16 4.27 2.16
CA LYS A 118 30.12 5.38 3.13
C LYS A 118 29.24 5.07 4.33
N TYR A 119 28.13 4.37 4.13
CA TYR A 119 27.12 4.13 5.16
C TYR A 119 27.07 2.68 5.67
N ALA A 120 28.05 1.85 5.31
CA ALA A 120 28.11 0.44 5.73
C ALA A 120 28.06 0.24 7.26
N ASP A 121 28.64 1.19 8.05
CA ASP A 121 28.58 1.17 9.51
C ASP A 121 27.27 1.73 10.09
N VAL A 122 26.40 2.32 9.27
CA VAL A 122 25.09 2.82 9.68
C VAL A 122 24.03 1.75 9.49
N LEU A 123 23.86 1.26 8.26
CA LEU A 123 22.85 0.26 7.94
C LEU A 123 23.33 -0.58 6.75
N THR A 124 23.26 -1.89 6.88
CA THR A 124 23.57 -2.82 5.77
C THR A 124 22.33 -3.65 5.44
N CYS A 125 21.91 -3.62 4.18
CA CYS A 125 20.74 -4.33 3.69
C CYS A 125 21.14 -5.54 2.83
N ASP A 126 20.41 -6.63 3.00
CA ASP A 126 20.56 -7.86 2.20
C ASP A 126 19.75 -7.74 0.91
N GLY A 127 20.40 -7.29 -0.15
CA GLY A 127 19.80 -7.18 -1.48
C GLY A 127 19.54 -8.52 -2.16
N ASP A 128 20.37 -9.53 -1.87
CA ASP A 128 20.21 -10.88 -2.44
C ASP A 128 19.03 -11.62 -1.80
N GLY A 129 18.78 -11.36 -0.51
CA GLY A 129 17.65 -11.90 0.24
C GLY A 129 16.38 -11.03 0.18
N ARG A 130 16.25 -10.12 -0.80
CA ARG A 130 15.06 -9.32 -0.98
C ARG A 130 13.82 -10.17 -1.29
N ARG A 131 12.68 -9.70 -0.86
CA ARG A 131 11.39 -10.40 -0.99
C ARG A 131 10.44 -9.56 -1.82
N GLY A 132 9.83 -10.17 -2.84
CA GLY A 132 8.91 -9.51 -3.75
C GLY A 132 7.45 -9.83 -3.47
N TYR A 133 6.60 -8.81 -3.63
CA TYR A 133 5.15 -8.89 -3.40
C TYR A 133 4.39 -8.00 -4.37
N ASP A 134 3.20 -8.44 -4.74
CA ASP A 134 2.17 -7.58 -5.31
C ASP A 134 1.41 -6.91 -4.17
N ALA A 135 1.41 -5.59 -4.14
CA ALA A 135 0.77 -4.78 -3.11
C ALA A 135 -0.58 -4.23 -3.62
N TYR A 136 -1.66 -4.64 -2.98
CA TYR A 136 -3.04 -4.19 -3.26
C TYR A 136 -3.48 -3.25 -2.14
N TRP A 137 -3.62 -1.97 -2.47
CA TRP A 137 -4.11 -0.97 -1.52
C TRP A 137 -5.63 -1.09 -1.39
N GLY A 138 -6.09 -1.25 -0.17
CA GLY A 138 -7.51 -1.46 0.11
C GLY A 138 -8.33 -0.17 0.16
N ARG A 139 -7.69 0.97 0.42
CA ARG A 139 -8.34 2.29 0.48
C ARG A 139 -7.56 3.29 -0.34
N ASP A 140 -8.26 4.05 -1.18
CA ASP A 140 -7.70 5.18 -1.89
C ASP A 140 -7.48 6.40 -0.98
N ASN A 141 -6.87 7.45 -1.51
CA ASN A 141 -6.57 8.65 -0.75
C ASN A 141 -7.84 9.36 -0.23
N ASP A 142 -8.95 9.29 -0.98
CA ASP A 142 -10.20 9.97 -0.60
C ASP A 142 -10.87 9.27 0.60
N ARG A 143 -10.70 7.93 0.70
CA ARG A 143 -11.24 7.11 1.79
C ARG A 143 -10.30 7.00 2.99
N SER A 144 -9.01 7.33 2.82
CA SER A 144 -7.98 7.15 3.86
C SER A 144 -7.95 8.24 4.92
N GLY A 145 -8.62 9.37 4.69
CA GLY A 145 -8.58 10.55 5.56
C GLY A 145 -7.33 11.43 5.35
N GLU A 146 -7.25 12.55 6.08
CA GLU A 146 -6.14 13.50 5.97
C GLU A 146 -4.98 13.10 6.88
N TRP A 147 -3.82 12.83 6.28
CA TRP A 147 -2.58 12.55 7.01
C TRP A 147 -1.89 13.87 7.39
N ALA A 148 -1.67 14.07 8.69
CA ALA A 148 -1.01 15.28 9.19
C ALA A 148 0.49 15.31 8.84
N ASP A 149 1.13 14.14 8.78
CA ASP A 149 2.53 13.95 8.39
C ASP A 149 2.67 12.66 7.60
N ASN A 150 2.99 12.76 6.31
CA ASN A 150 3.23 11.62 5.44
C ASN A 150 4.65 11.06 5.54
N SER A 151 5.54 11.74 6.30
CA SER A 151 6.92 11.29 6.47
C SER A 151 7.09 10.23 7.56
N GLN A 152 6.11 10.08 8.47
CA GLN A 152 6.12 9.13 9.57
C GLN A 152 4.71 8.58 9.84
N TRP A 153 4.64 7.29 10.11
CA TRP A 153 3.40 6.59 10.48
C TRP A 153 3.73 5.31 11.26
N VAL A 154 2.71 4.61 11.72
CA VAL A 154 2.87 3.28 12.31
C VAL A 154 2.21 2.23 11.42
N THR A 155 2.87 1.08 11.30
CA THR A 155 2.37 -0.06 10.53
C THR A 155 2.15 -1.25 11.46
N TYR A 156 1.00 -1.90 11.33
CA TYR A 156 0.63 -3.09 12.08
C TYR A 156 0.45 -4.25 11.10
N ALA A 157 1.40 -5.19 11.09
CA ALA A 157 1.44 -6.30 10.16
C ALA A 157 0.77 -7.55 10.72
N HIS A 158 -0.02 -8.22 9.90
CA HIS A 158 -0.58 -9.55 10.15
C HIS A 158 -0.04 -10.53 9.11
N TYR A 159 0.39 -11.70 9.57
CA TYR A 159 0.92 -12.77 8.72
C TYR A 159 -0.11 -13.89 8.62
N CYS A 160 -0.66 -14.09 7.44
CA CYS A 160 -1.91 -14.83 7.27
C CYS A 160 -1.72 -16.08 6.40
N LYS A 161 -2.46 -17.14 6.76
CA LYS A 161 -2.60 -18.37 5.96
C LYS A 161 -4.08 -18.55 5.61
N PHE A 162 -4.37 -18.97 4.38
CA PHE A 162 -5.72 -19.35 4.02
C PHE A 162 -6.17 -20.59 4.80
N THR A 163 -7.44 -20.62 5.14
CA THR A 163 -8.15 -21.84 5.56
C THR A 163 -8.54 -22.65 4.31
N GLU A 164 -9.23 -23.77 4.49
CA GLU A 164 -9.80 -24.53 3.37
C GLU A 164 -10.84 -23.75 2.55
N ASN A 165 -11.45 -22.71 3.14
CA ASN A 165 -12.43 -21.83 2.50
C ASN A 165 -11.81 -20.58 1.90
N GLY A 166 -10.52 -20.32 2.18
CA GLY A 166 -9.80 -19.11 1.80
C GLY A 166 -9.13 -19.21 0.43
N ASN A 167 -9.18 -18.14 -0.33
CA ASN A 167 -8.46 -17.94 -1.58
C ASN A 167 -8.45 -16.44 -1.93
N LEU A 168 -7.84 -16.07 -3.06
CA LEU A 168 -7.73 -14.66 -3.48
C LEU A 168 -9.08 -14.00 -3.73
N GLU A 169 -10.07 -14.73 -4.25
CA GLU A 169 -11.41 -14.19 -4.50
C GLU A 169 -12.13 -13.87 -3.19
N THR A 170 -12.11 -14.82 -2.23
CA THR A 170 -12.73 -14.61 -0.92
C THR A 170 -11.99 -13.55 -0.10
N LEU A 171 -10.67 -13.42 -0.24
CA LEU A 171 -9.88 -12.35 0.37
C LEU A 171 -10.25 -10.98 -0.19
N GLY A 172 -10.41 -10.87 -1.52
CA GLY A 172 -10.86 -9.62 -2.16
C GLY A 172 -12.25 -9.20 -1.68
N ALA A 173 -13.19 -10.14 -1.60
CA ALA A 173 -14.53 -9.88 -1.07
C ALA A 173 -14.50 -9.45 0.41
N ALA A 174 -13.66 -10.08 1.24
CA ALA A 174 -13.49 -9.69 2.64
C ALA A 174 -12.84 -8.31 2.80
N ALA A 175 -11.88 -7.95 1.93
CA ALA A 175 -11.25 -6.63 1.92
C ALA A 175 -12.27 -5.53 1.56
N GLU A 176 -13.16 -5.77 0.60
CA GLU A 176 -14.23 -4.81 0.26
C GLU A 176 -15.25 -4.69 1.39
N ALA A 177 -15.69 -5.81 1.98
CA ALA A 177 -16.58 -5.78 3.15
C ALA A 177 -15.94 -5.05 4.34
N PHE A 178 -14.63 -5.19 4.52
CA PHE A 178 -13.90 -4.44 5.54
C PHE A 178 -13.85 -2.94 5.26
N ASN A 179 -13.70 -2.54 4.00
CA ASN A 179 -13.81 -1.14 3.59
C ASN A 179 -15.18 -0.54 3.94
N GLU A 180 -16.25 -1.26 3.62
CA GLU A 180 -17.62 -0.84 3.96
C GLU A 180 -17.81 -0.76 5.48
N TYR A 181 -17.26 -1.72 6.24
CA TYR A 181 -17.28 -1.69 7.71
C TYR A 181 -16.57 -0.45 8.25
N VAL A 182 -15.37 -0.13 7.75
CA VAL A 182 -14.60 1.05 8.18
C VAL A 182 -15.37 2.33 7.87
N ASP A 183 -15.87 2.48 6.64
CA ASP A 183 -16.63 3.68 6.22
C ASP A 183 -17.87 3.93 7.08
N ASN A 184 -18.53 2.85 7.53
CA ASN A 184 -19.73 2.94 8.38
C ASN A 184 -19.41 3.13 9.86
N SER A 185 -18.19 2.82 10.29
CA SER A 185 -17.78 2.87 11.71
C SER A 185 -16.84 4.02 12.04
N GLU A 186 -16.34 4.74 11.05
CA GLU A 186 -15.51 5.93 11.26
C GLU A 186 -16.33 7.05 11.91
N THR A 187 -15.85 7.49 13.07
CA THR A 187 -16.42 8.63 13.77
C THR A 187 -15.74 9.95 13.41
N GLY A 188 -14.69 9.89 12.58
CA GLY A 188 -13.82 11.04 12.26
C GLY A 188 -12.86 11.43 13.39
N GLU A 189 -12.86 10.68 14.49
CA GLU A 189 -12.02 10.92 15.66
C GLU A 189 -10.78 10.01 15.70
N ASP A 190 -10.72 8.95 14.86
CA ASP A 190 -9.67 7.93 14.93
C ASP A 190 -8.48 8.16 14.01
N GLY A 191 -8.38 9.34 13.41
CA GLY A 191 -7.29 9.69 12.50
C GLY A 191 -7.38 8.96 11.13
N PRO A 192 -6.42 9.22 10.25
CA PRO A 192 -6.35 8.59 8.93
C PRO A 192 -5.98 7.11 9.05
N PHE A 193 -6.58 6.31 8.16
CA PHE A 193 -6.36 4.87 8.10
C PHE A 193 -6.34 4.38 6.66
N THR A 194 -5.39 3.51 6.35
CA THR A 194 -5.42 2.68 5.14
C THR A 194 -4.87 1.29 5.44
N PHE A 195 -5.06 0.36 4.53
CA PHE A 195 -4.45 -0.97 4.59
C PHE A 195 -3.99 -1.42 3.22
N ALA A 196 -3.08 -2.38 3.21
CA ALA A 196 -2.67 -3.07 1.99
C ALA A 196 -2.54 -4.57 2.22
N VAL A 197 -2.84 -5.33 1.19
CA VAL A 197 -2.61 -6.78 1.12
C VAL A 197 -1.40 -7.03 0.23
N TYR A 198 -0.45 -7.82 0.74
CA TYR A 198 0.77 -8.20 0.03
C TYR A 198 0.72 -9.67 -0.32
N LEU A 199 0.69 -9.98 -1.60
CA LEU A 199 0.73 -11.33 -2.14
C LEU A 199 2.13 -11.64 -2.68
N HIS A 200 2.62 -12.85 -2.45
CA HIS A 200 3.95 -13.23 -2.95
C HIS A 200 4.06 -13.11 -4.46
N ASN A 201 5.10 -12.41 -4.92
CA ASN A 201 5.49 -12.31 -6.33
C ASN A 201 7.00 -12.35 -6.45
N GLY A 202 7.59 -13.56 -6.39
CA GLY A 202 9.03 -13.81 -6.46
C GLY A 202 9.43 -15.04 -5.69
N ASP A 203 10.73 -15.33 -5.71
CA ASP A 203 11.36 -16.48 -5.01
C ASP A 203 11.63 -16.09 -3.54
N ASN A 204 10.56 -15.92 -2.76
CA ASN A 204 10.67 -15.54 -1.36
C ASN A 204 11.19 -16.71 -0.50
N PRO A 205 12.07 -16.45 0.50
CA PRO A 205 12.52 -17.48 1.42
C PRO A 205 11.37 -18.22 2.11
N GLU A 206 11.53 -19.52 2.37
CA GLU A 206 10.49 -20.40 2.95
C GLU A 206 9.89 -19.83 4.25
N VAL A 207 10.70 -19.17 5.07
CA VAL A 207 10.23 -18.54 6.32
C VAL A 207 9.14 -17.49 6.08
N TYR A 208 9.11 -16.84 4.91
CA TYR A 208 8.06 -15.88 4.53
C TYR A 208 6.96 -16.55 3.70
N SER A 209 7.33 -17.41 2.73
CA SER A 209 6.38 -18.08 1.84
C SER A 209 5.53 -19.16 2.52
N GLN A 210 5.77 -19.45 3.81
CA GLN A 210 4.87 -20.26 4.62
C GLN A 210 3.53 -19.57 4.93
N TYR A 211 3.44 -18.24 4.77
CA TYR A 211 2.20 -17.46 4.82
C TYR A 211 1.70 -17.24 3.41
N ASP A 212 0.40 -17.19 3.20
CA ASP A 212 -0.19 -16.98 1.88
C ASP A 212 -0.25 -15.49 1.52
N PHE A 213 -0.43 -14.63 2.53
CA PHE A 213 -0.44 -13.17 2.36
C PHE A 213 -0.06 -12.45 3.65
N PHE A 214 0.27 -11.16 3.48
CA PHE A 214 0.45 -10.24 4.60
C PHE A 214 -0.60 -9.15 4.49
N TRP A 215 -1.28 -8.88 5.61
CA TRP A 215 -2.20 -7.75 5.74
C TRP A 215 -1.54 -6.69 6.59
N MET A 216 -1.44 -5.47 6.09
CA MET A 216 -0.80 -4.36 6.79
C MET A 216 -1.76 -3.20 6.97
N ASN A 217 -1.96 -2.79 8.21
CA ASN A 217 -2.72 -1.60 8.57
C ASN A 217 -1.76 -0.43 8.82
N TYR A 218 -2.13 0.75 8.34
CA TYR A 218 -1.35 1.97 8.45
C TYR A 218 -2.16 3.03 9.17
N TYR A 219 -1.55 3.66 10.18
CA TYR A 219 -2.16 4.70 11.01
C TYR A 219 -1.18 5.86 11.16
N GLN A 220 -1.68 7.06 11.44
CA GLN A 220 -0.80 8.22 11.66
C GLN A 220 0.13 8.01 12.87
N ASN A 221 -0.38 7.37 13.93
CA ASN A 221 0.35 7.13 15.17
C ASN A 221 -0.26 5.95 15.95
N ASP A 222 0.38 5.57 17.08
CA ASP A 222 -0.07 4.47 17.93
C ASP A 222 -1.40 4.75 18.64
N GLU A 223 -1.76 5.99 18.94
CA GLU A 223 -3.03 6.34 19.59
C GLU A 223 -4.19 6.04 18.65
N ASP A 224 -4.08 6.46 17.39
CA ASP A 224 -5.07 6.17 16.34
C ASP A 224 -5.21 4.65 16.12
N ALA A 225 -4.09 3.93 16.08
CA ALA A 225 -4.09 2.48 15.95
C ALA A 225 -4.81 1.80 17.12
N GLN A 226 -4.49 2.18 18.37
CA GLN A 226 -5.10 1.61 19.55
C GLN A 226 -6.60 1.88 19.62
N SER A 227 -7.05 3.10 19.27
CA SER A 227 -8.46 3.47 19.20
C SER A 227 -9.20 2.64 18.15
N SER A 228 -8.62 2.48 16.96
CA SER A 228 -9.19 1.67 15.88
C SER A 228 -9.31 0.19 16.27
N TYR A 229 -8.26 -0.41 16.84
CA TYR A 229 -8.31 -1.80 17.30
C TYR A 229 -9.31 -2.00 18.45
N ALA A 230 -9.41 -1.06 19.39
CA ALA A 230 -10.38 -1.13 20.48
C ALA A 230 -11.82 -1.10 19.94
N ARG A 231 -12.13 -0.21 19.01
CA ARG A 231 -13.44 -0.13 18.35
C ARG A 231 -13.73 -1.40 17.54
N PHE A 232 -12.76 -1.91 16.80
CA PHE A 232 -12.93 -3.17 16.06
C PHE A 232 -13.22 -4.34 17.04
N ALA A 233 -12.53 -4.43 18.15
CA ALA A 233 -12.78 -5.45 19.17
C ALA A 233 -14.18 -5.35 19.79
N GLU A 234 -14.74 -4.13 19.91
CA GLU A 234 -16.09 -3.91 20.43
C GLU A 234 -17.19 -4.20 19.38
N ASN A 235 -16.99 -3.79 18.14
CA ASN A 235 -18.05 -3.72 17.13
C ASN A 235 -17.79 -4.60 15.90
N GLY A 236 -16.57 -5.10 15.70
CA GLY A 236 -16.12 -5.80 14.49
C GLY A 236 -16.33 -7.32 14.50
N GLY A 237 -17.09 -7.87 15.47
CA GLY A 237 -17.20 -9.33 15.65
C GLY A 237 -17.72 -10.09 14.43
N GLU A 238 -18.67 -9.53 13.68
CA GLU A 238 -19.17 -10.14 12.44
C GLU A 238 -18.10 -10.10 11.33
N MET A 239 -17.36 -9.00 11.24
CA MET A 239 -16.27 -8.84 10.27
C MET A 239 -15.10 -9.78 10.62
N GLN A 240 -14.73 -9.88 11.90
CA GLN A 240 -13.71 -10.83 12.35
C GLN A 240 -14.10 -12.27 11.99
N ALA A 241 -15.36 -12.66 12.19
CA ALA A 241 -15.84 -14.00 11.83
C ALA A 241 -15.71 -14.30 10.33
N GLN A 242 -15.92 -13.31 9.45
CA GLN A 242 -15.69 -13.45 8.01
C GLN A 242 -14.21 -13.67 7.68
N PHE A 243 -13.30 -12.94 8.32
CA PHE A 243 -11.86 -13.18 8.17
C PHE A 243 -11.45 -14.55 8.71
N ASP A 244 -11.95 -14.97 9.87
CA ASP A 244 -11.62 -16.26 10.50
C ASP A 244 -12.11 -17.45 9.66
N GLU A 245 -13.17 -17.28 8.86
CA GLU A 245 -13.64 -18.31 7.93
C GLU A 245 -12.63 -18.57 6.81
N ILE A 246 -11.97 -17.53 6.30
CA ILE A 246 -11.11 -17.61 5.12
C ILE A 246 -9.62 -17.62 5.44
N SER A 247 -9.21 -17.17 6.64
CA SER A 247 -7.80 -17.05 7.00
C SER A 247 -7.54 -17.22 8.48
N SER A 248 -6.29 -17.50 8.81
CA SER A 248 -5.76 -17.48 10.17
C SER A 248 -4.50 -16.62 10.18
N CYS A 249 -4.49 -15.57 10.99
CA CYS A 249 -3.42 -14.58 11.01
C CYS A 249 -2.72 -14.53 12.37
N GLU A 250 -1.41 -14.37 12.34
CA GLU A 250 -0.59 -13.97 13.48
C GLU A 250 -0.45 -12.44 13.51
N GLY A 251 -0.26 -11.87 14.69
CA GLY A 251 -0.09 -10.42 14.86
C GLY A 251 -1.22 -9.79 15.69
N PRO A 252 -1.39 -8.45 15.67
CA PRO A 252 -0.60 -7.52 14.86
C PRO A 252 0.82 -7.30 15.36
N TYR A 253 1.76 -7.09 14.44
CA TYR A 253 3.16 -6.78 14.74
C TYR A 253 3.45 -5.31 14.37
N PRO A 254 3.64 -4.43 15.38
CA PRO A 254 3.83 -3.01 15.14
C PRO A 254 5.23 -2.66 14.68
N SER A 255 5.33 -1.64 13.80
CA SER A 255 6.58 -1.02 13.36
C SER A 255 6.42 0.49 13.28
N ASN A 256 7.47 1.22 13.69
CA ASN A 256 7.60 2.62 13.31
C ASN A 256 8.06 2.71 11.86
N SER A 257 7.39 3.52 11.06
CA SER A 257 7.59 3.60 9.62
C SER A 257 7.92 5.02 9.19
N TYR A 258 8.81 5.12 8.20
CA TYR A 258 9.35 6.40 7.74
C TYR A 258 9.45 6.42 6.22
N GLN A 259 9.07 7.53 5.61
CA GLN A 259 9.31 7.75 4.19
C GLN A 259 10.81 7.94 3.93
N PHE A 260 11.33 7.25 2.91
CA PHE A 260 12.74 7.34 2.52
C PHE A 260 12.94 8.06 1.20
N LEU A 261 12.03 7.93 0.24
CA LEU A 261 12.08 8.66 -1.01
C LEU A 261 11.29 9.97 -0.88
N TYR A 262 11.96 11.09 -1.16
CA TYR A 262 11.36 12.44 -1.18
C TYR A 262 11.33 12.95 -2.62
N GLU A 263 10.21 13.56 -3.01
CA GLU A 263 10.09 14.30 -4.27
C GLU A 263 10.84 15.65 -4.24
#